data_c09059bde21fc8c45c8264bc244f525a
#
_entry.id   c09059bde21fc8c45c8264bc244f525a
#
_cell.length_a   1.000
_cell.length_b   1.000
_cell.length_c   1.000
_cell.angle_alpha   90.00
_cell.angle_beta   90.00
_cell.angle_gamma   90.00
#
_symmetry.space_group_name_H-M   'P 1'
#
loop_
_entity.id
_entity.type
_entity.pdbx_description
1 polymer ?
#
loop_
_entity_poly.entity_id
_entity_poly.type
_entity_poly.pdbx_seq_one_letter_code
_entity_poly.pdbx_strand_id
1 'polypeptide(L)'
;LVGSEMCIRDRVKAETIAHFAEEYPDSAADIDAVLYNLMKEILRDKIINKGIRPDGRTHTQIRPIWSEVGILPRTHGSAVFTRGQTQVMTIATLGTLGDGQTIDGIGEEEFKRYIHHYNMPPYSTGEVKRLGSPGRREIGHGALAERALLPVIPDENEFPYAIRLVSEVVSSNGSTSQASICGSTLALMDAGVPIKAPVAGCAMGLIKDDSTGNIAILTDIQGLEDFMGDMDFKVAGTQSGITAIQMDIKIKGIDKQILTRALEQARQGRLFILDRMMETIHTCLLYTSPSPRDS
;
A
#
# COMPACT_ATOMS: atom_id res chain seq x y z
N LEU A 1 -7.57 -11.85 12.51
CA LEU A 1 -8.59 -11.86 11.44
C LEU A 1 -8.00 -12.28 10.09
N VAL A 2 -6.81 -11.80 9.68
CA VAL A 2 -6.10 -12.32 8.49
C VAL A 2 -5.83 -13.83 8.63
N GLY A 3 -5.55 -14.29 9.85
CA GLY A 3 -5.37 -15.69 10.16
C GLY A 3 -6.61 -16.57 9.95
N SER A 4 -7.82 -16.06 10.12
CA SER A 4 -9.03 -16.87 9.99
C SER A 4 -9.35 -17.24 8.54
N GLU A 5 -9.21 -16.32 7.59
CA GLU A 5 -9.43 -16.59 6.16
C GLU A 5 -8.37 -17.56 5.60
N MET A 6 -7.10 -17.34 5.96
CA MET A 6 -6.01 -18.26 5.61
C MET A 6 -6.22 -19.66 6.21
N CYS A 7 -6.61 -19.75 7.49
CA CYS A 7 -6.90 -21.01 8.14
C CYS A 7 -8.05 -21.79 7.49
N ILE A 8 -9.11 -21.10 7.04
CA ILE A 8 -10.23 -21.74 6.33
C ILE A 8 -9.73 -22.30 4.99
N ARG A 9 -9.03 -21.50 4.22
CA ARG A 9 -8.46 -21.92 2.93
C ARG A 9 -7.54 -23.14 3.10
N ASP A 10 -6.60 -23.07 4.04
CA ASP A 10 -5.61 -24.11 4.25
C ASP A 10 -6.26 -25.40 4.76
N ARG A 11 -7.33 -25.28 5.57
CA ARG A 11 -8.14 -26.44 5.99
C ARG A 11 -8.84 -27.09 4.81
N VAL A 12 -9.56 -26.32 3.99
CA VAL A 12 -10.25 -26.84 2.79
C VAL A 12 -9.25 -27.52 1.86
N LYS A 13 -8.08 -26.93 1.65
CA LYS A 13 -7.00 -27.52 0.86
C LYS A 13 -6.55 -28.86 1.44
N ALA A 14 -6.26 -28.93 2.74
CA ALA A 14 -5.81 -30.13 3.40
C ALA A 14 -6.88 -31.25 3.37
N GLU A 15 -8.15 -30.92 3.62
CA GLU A 15 -9.26 -31.84 3.54
C GLU A 15 -9.45 -32.38 2.11
N THR A 16 -9.32 -31.56 1.09
CA THR A 16 -9.44 -31.99 -0.31
C THR A 16 -8.28 -32.90 -0.72
N ILE A 17 -7.05 -32.57 -0.36
CA ILE A 17 -5.88 -33.41 -0.64
C ILE A 17 -6.05 -34.78 0.06
N ALA A 18 -6.48 -34.76 1.32
CA ALA A 18 -6.71 -36.02 2.06
C ALA A 18 -7.84 -36.87 1.45
N HIS A 19 -8.89 -36.22 0.95
CA HIS A 19 -10.02 -36.92 0.31
C HIS A 19 -9.59 -37.70 -0.95
N PHE A 20 -8.71 -37.10 -1.74
CA PHE A 20 -8.23 -37.69 -2.99
C PHE A 20 -6.91 -38.48 -2.86
N ALA A 21 -6.35 -38.61 -1.66
CA ALA A 21 -5.03 -39.22 -1.45
C ALA A 21 -4.96 -40.71 -1.87
N GLU A 22 -6.07 -41.48 -1.74
CA GLU A 22 -6.12 -42.86 -2.15
C GLU A 22 -6.24 -43.04 -3.67
N GLU A 23 -7.00 -42.14 -4.33
CA GLU A 23 -7.25 -42.21 -5.77
C GLU A 23 -6.10 -41.59 -6.57
N TYR A 24 -5.46 -40.51 -6.03
CA TYR A 24 -4.39 -39.75 -6.66
C TYR A 24 -3.22 -39.52 -5.68
N PRO A 25 -2.45 -40.55 -5.30
CA PRO A 25 -1.47 -40.44 -4.20
C PRO A 25 -0.34 -39.46 -4.43
N ASP A 26 0.04 -39.20 -5.70
CA ASP A 26 1.16 -38.32 -6.05
C ASP A 26 0.72 -36.95 -6.59
N SER A 27 -0.58 -36.62 -6.55
CA SER A 27 -1.18 -35.48 -7.22
C SER A 27 -1.50 -34.30 -6.29
N ALA A 28 -0.90 -34.22 -5.11
CA ALA A 28 -1.16 -33.12 -4.17
C ALA A 28 -0.93 -31.72 -4.75
N ALA A 29 0.09 -31.57 -5.61
CA ALA A 29 0.39 -30.31 -6.30
C ALA A 29 -0.65 -29.97 -7.37
N ASP A 30 -1.15 -30.98 -8.10
CA ASP A 30 -2.17 -30.80 -9.13
C ASP A 30 -3.52 -30.45 -8.51
N ILE A 31 -3.87 -31.09 -7.40
CA ILE A 31 -5.08 -30.77 -6.61
C ILE A 31 -5.03 -29.34 -6.11
N ASP A 32 -3.87 -28.87 -5.61
CA ASP A 32 -3.69 -27.47 -5.20
C ASP A 32 -3.89 -26.50 -6.36
N ALA A 33 -3.32 -26.81 -7.54
CA ALA A 33 -3.47 -25.99 -8.74
C ALA A 33 -4.94 -25.93 -9.21
N VAL A 34 -5.66 -27.05 -9.18
CA VAL A 34 -7.10 -27.10 -9.52
C VAL A 34 -7.93 -26.30 -8.54
N LEU A 35 -7.68 -26.42 -7.23
CA LEU A 35 -8.36 -25.63 -6.21
C LEU A 35 -8.10 -24.13 -6.37
N TYR A 36 -6.87 -23.74 -6.68
CA TYR A 36 -6.53 -22.36 -6.93
C TYR A 36 -7.31 -21.81 -8.13
N ASN A 37 -7.37 -22.54 -9.25
CA ASN A 37 -8.09 -22.14 -10.44
C ASN A 37 -9.61 -22.04 -10.18
N LEU A 38 -10.19 -23.02 -9.50
CA LEU A 38 -11.60 -23.00 -9.12
C LEU A 38 -11.93 -21.80 -8.23
N MET A 39 -11.09 -21.54 -7.23
CA MET A 39 -11.26 -20.38 -6.37
C MET A 39 -11.16 -19.07 -7.15
N LYS A 40 -10.25 -18.98 -8.12
CA LYS A 40 -10.10 -17.83 -9.02
C LYS A 40 -11.35 -17.63 -9.87
N GLU A 41 -11.90 -18.67 -10.46
CA GLU A 41 -13.13 -18.63 -11.26
C GLU A 41 -14.33 -18.18 -10.43
N ILE A 42 -14.54 -18.76 -9.24
CA ILE A 42 -15.64 -18.39 -8.33
C ILE A 42 -15.54 -16.93 -7.89
N LEU A 43 -14.33 -16.47 -7.57
CA LEU A 43 -14.09 -15.09 -7.15
C LEU A 43 -14.41 -14.11 -8.29
N ARG A 44 -13.93 -14.40 -9.49
CA ARG A 44 -14.15 -13.58 -10.68
C ARG A 44 -15.64 -13.51 -11.05
N ASP A 45 -16.34 -14.66 -11.03
CA ASP A 45 -17.78 -14.71 -11.26
C ASP A 45 -18.57 -13.86 -10.25
N LYS A 46 -18.25 -14.00 -8.95
CA LYS A 46 -18.91 -13.19 -7.91
C LYS A 46 -18.69 -11.70 -8.11
N ILE A 47 -17.48 -11.28 -8.43
CA ILE A 47 -17.15 -9.86 -8.62
C ILE A 47 -17.83 -9.31 -9.90
N ILE A 48 -17.69 -10.00 -11.04
CA ILE A 48 -18.18 -9.48 -12.33
C ILE A 48 -19.71 -9.56 -12.41
N ASN A 49 -20.27 -10.74 -12.08
CA ASN A 49 -21.68 -11.02 -12.36
C ASN A 49 -22.61 -10.69 -11.18
N LYS A 50 -22.12 -10.75 -9.94
CA LYS A 50 -22.92 -10.48 -8.73
C LYS A 50 -22.57 -9.16 -8.06
N GLY A 51 -21.48 -8.50 -8.46
CA GLY A 51 -21.01 -7.24 -7.88
C GLY A 51 -20.55 -7.35 -6.44
N ILE A 52 -20.21 -8.57 -5.97
CA ILE A 52 -19.87 -8.86 -4.58
C ILE A 52 -18.39 -9.25 -4.49
N ARG A 53 -17.62 -8.52 -3.71
CA ARG A 53 -16.21 -8.79 -3.42
C ARG A 53 -16.06 -9.85 -2.30
N PRO A 54 -14.88 -10.47 -2.11
CA PRO A 54 -14.66 -11.51 -1.09
C PRO A 54 -15.08 -11.10 0.32
N ASP A 55 -14.90 -9.84 0.67
CA ASP A 55 -15.26 -9.28 1.99
C ASP A 55 -16.66 -8.63 2.02
N GLY A 56 -17.47 -8.82 0.99
CA GLY A 56 -18.84 -8.31 0.90
C GLY A 56 -18.96 -6.87 0.42
N ARG A 57 -17.84 -6.16 0.16
CA ARG A 57 -17.86 -4.79 -0.36
C ARG A 57 -18.37 -4.72 -1.81
N THR A 58 -18.85 -3.53 -2.19
CA THR A 58 -19.10 -3.15 -3.58
C THR A 58 -17.78 -2.79 -4.29
N HIS A 59 -17.82 -2.62 -5.63
CA HIS A 59 -16.62 -2.33 -6.42
C HIS A 59 -15.88 -1.05 -6.01
N THR A 60 -16.59 -0.03 -5.55
CA THR A 60 -16.03 1.28 -5.20
C THR A 60 -15.81 1.48 -3.71
N GLN A 61 -16.32 0.57 -2.88
CA GLN A 61 -16.25 0.72 -1.44
C GLN A 61 -14.83 0.49 -0.91
N ILE A 62 -14.37 1.42 -0.08
CA ILE A 62 -13.08 1.38 0.61
C ILE A 62 -13.25 0.77 2.00
N ARG A 63 -12.27 0.00 2.45
CA ARG A 63 -12.24 -0.55 3.81
C ARG A 63 -12.26 0.56 4.86
N PRO A 64 -12.74 0.31 6.09
CA PRO A 64 -12.69 1.29 7.17
C PRO A 64 -11.28 1.85 7.36
N ILE A 65 -11.18 3.18 7.50
CA ILE A 65 -9.91 3.88 7.72
C ILE A 65 -9.90 4.39 9.16
N TRP A 66 -8.75 4.21 9.79
CA TRP A 66 -8.41 4.79 11.08
C TRP A 66 -6.96 5.26 11.05
N SER A 67 -6.68 6.41 11.63
CA SER A 67 -5.32 6.93 11.76
C SER A 67 -5.14 7.71 13.05
N GLU A 68 -3.90 7.77 13.50
CA GLU A 68 -3.47 8.49 14.70
C GLU A 68 -2.07 9.05 14.49
N VAL A 69 -1.79 10.22 15.06
CA VAL A 69 -0.48 10.89 15.01
C VAL A 69 0.10 11.07 16.41
N GLY A 70 1.39 11.37 16.52
CA GLY A 70 2.06 11.63 17.80
C GLY A 70 2.16 10.41 18.71
N ILE A 71 2.11 9.19 18.17
CA ILE A 71 2.10 7.94 18.93
C ILE A 71 3.44 7.59 19.58
N LEU A 72 4.53 8.11 19.09
CA LEU A 72 5.88 7.88 19.62
C LEU A 72 6.44 9.20 20.20
N PRO A 73 6.59 9.31 21.53
CA PRO A 73 6.85 10.60 22.18
C PRO A 73 8.27 11.14 21.99
N ARG A 74 9.18 10.36 21.41
CA ARG A 74 10.60 10.73 21.23
C ARG A 74 11.02 10.83 19.76
N THR A 75 10.11 10.82 18.84
CA THR A 75 10.35 11.02 17.41
C THR A 75 9.93 12.45 17.03
N HIS A 76 10.42 12.96 15.90
CA HIS A 76 10.02 14.27 15.42
C HIS A 76 8.56 14.28 14.96
N GLY A 77 8.12 13.17 14.36
CA GLY A 77 6.72 12.89 14.05
C GLY A 77 6.49 11.41 13.87
N SER A 78 5.28 10.95 14.12
CA SER A 78 4.89 9.56 13.98
C SER A 78 3.41 9.44 13.68
N ALA A 79 3.05 8.45 12.87
CA ALA A 79 1.66 8.15 12.53
C ALA A 79 1.43 6.67 12.38
N VAL A 80 0.24 6.22 12.74
CA VAL A 80 -0.32 4.93 12.31
C VAL A 80 -1.44 5.21 11.32
N PHE A 81 -1.42 4.51 10.21
CA PHE A 81 -2.50 4.50 9.24
C PHE A 81 -3.00 3.07 9.07
N THR A 82 -4.30 2.89 9.27
CA THR A 82 -4.99 1.60 9.17
C THR A 82 -6.08 1.68 8.12
N ARG A 83 -6.14 0.69 7.25
CA ARG A 83 -7.19 0.51 6.26
C ARG A 83 -7.63 -0.96 6.27
N GLY A 84 -8.74 -1.25 6.93
CA GLY A 84 -9.18 -2.61 7.21
C GLY A 84 -8.11 -3.36 8.01
N GLN A 85 -7.55 -4.40 7.42
CA GLN A 85 -6.52 -5.25 8.03
C GLN A 85 -5.09 -4.81 7.68
N THR A 86 -4.93 -3.80 6.85
CA THR A 86 -3.61 -3.25 6.51
C THR A 86 -3.28 -2.10 7.44
N GLN A 87 -2.17 -2.22 8.17
CA GLN A 87 -1.70 -1.21 9.10
C GLN A 87 -0.21 -0.93 8.89
N VAL A 88 0.13 0.36 8.82
CA VAL A 88 1.50 0.84 8.69
C VAL A 88 1.75 1.92 9.72
N MET A 89 2.86 1.82 10.44
CA MET A 89 3.40 2.86 11.30
C MET A 89 4.52 3.57 10.56
N THR A 90 4.46 4.89 10.48
CA THR A 90 5.51 5.70 9.86
C THR A 90 6.11 6.66 10.88
N ILE A 91 7.44 6.77 10.85
CA ILE A 91 8.23 7.59 11.76
C ILE A 91 9.00 8.60 10.91
N ALA A 92 8.88 9.88 11.28
CA ALA A 92 9.64 10.97 10.68
C ALA A 92 10.80 11.36 11.60
N THR A 93 11.98 11.46 10.99
CA THR A 93 13.18 11.97 11.64
C THR A 93 13.72 13.13 10.82
N LEU A 94 13.97 14.24 11.50
CA LEU A 94 14.62 15.43 10.94
C LEU A 94 16.08 15.44 11.37
N GLY A 95 16.95 15.84 10.48
CA GLY A 95 18.39 15.95 10.74
C GLY A 95 18.97 17.20 10.11
N THR A 96 20.25 17.44 10.33
CA THR A 96 20.98 18.50 9.62
C THR A 96 21.13 18.14 8.13
N LEU A 97 21.44 19.10 7.29
CA LEU A 97 21.69 18.84 5.87
C LEU A 97 22.80 17.78 5.65
N GLY A 98 23.80 17.75 6.55
CA GLY A 98 24.87 16.75 6.51
C GLY A 98 24.42 15.31 6.80
N ASP A 99 23.21 15.10 7.34
CA ASP A 99 22.61 13.79 7.55
C ASP A 99 21.92 13.22 6.30
N GLY A 100 21.91 13.97 5.19
CA GLY A 100 21.43 13.49 3.90
C GLY A 100 22.29 12.34 3.36
N GLN A 101 21.75 11.63 2.38
CA GLN A 101 22.42 10.47 1.77
C GLN A 101 23.16 10.91 0.50
N THR A 102 24.48 10.67 0.48
CA THR A 102 25.25 10.73 -0.77
C THR A 102 25.10 9.40 -1.50
N ILE A 103 24.69 9.45 -2.76
CA ILE A 103 24.61 8.30 -3.65
C ILE A 103 25.85 8.39 -4.56
N ASP A 104 26.84 7.54 -4.24
CA ASP A 104 28.07 7.38 -4.99
C ASP A 104 28.01 6.06 -5.75
N GLY A 105 27.74 6.12 -7.04
CA GLY A 105 27.57 4.97 -7.93
C GLY A 105 28.35 5.13 -9.22
N ILE A 106 27.92 4.41 -10.28
CA ILE A 106 28.55 4.49 -11.63
C ILE A 106 28.14 5.80 -12.35
N GLY A 107 27.05 6.44 -11.90
CA GLY A 107 26.55 7.72 -12.42
C GLY A 107 27.21 8.94 -11.77
N GLU A 108 26.60 10.09 -11.97
CA GLU A 108 26.95 11.30 -11.23
C GLU A 108 26.61 11.14 -9.76
N GLU A 109 27.44 11.73 -8.87
CA GLU A 109 27.16 11.78 -7.44
C GLU A 109 25.89 12.59 -7.19
N GLU A 110 24.95 12.02 -6.45
CA GLU A 110 23.68 12.63 -6.10
C GLU A 110 23.55 12.75 -4.59
N PHE A 111 23.11 13.92 -4.13
CA PHE A 111 22.79 14.16 -2.72
C PHE A 111 21.30 14.11 -2.49
N LYS A 112 20.87 13.22 -1.61
CA LYS A 112 19.48 13.00 -1.25
C LYS A 112 19.17 13.55 0.14
N ARG A 113 18.43 14.63 0.20
CA ARG A 113 17.96 15.26 1.45
C ARG A 113 16.70 14.57 2.00
N TYR A 114 15.84 14.07 1.12
CA TYR A 114 14.62 13.31 1.49
C TYR A 114 14.81 11.83 1.20
N ILE A 115 14.62 11.01 2.24
CA ILE A 115 14.87 9.57 2.21
C ILE A 115 13.64 8.86 2.77
N HIS A 116 13.17 7.82 2.07
CA HIS A 116 12.06 7.01 2.52
C HIS A 116 12.45 5.51 2.56
N HIS A 117 12.48 4.94 3.76
CA HIS A 117 12.66 3.52 3.98
C HIS A 117 11.33 2.83 4.25
N TYR A 118 11.21 1.60 3.77
CA TYR A 118 10.01 0.78 3.91
C TYR A 118 10.42 -0.63 4.33
N ASN A 119 9.82 -1.12 5.40
CA ASN A 119 10.06 -2.45 5.95
C ASN A 119 8.73 -3.23 5.99
N MET A 120 8.79 -4.49 5.54
CA MET A 120 7.66 -5.42 5.57
C MET A 120 8.09 -6.72 6.25
N PRO A 121 8.19 -6.72 7.59
CA PRO A 121 8.63 -7.90 8.33
C PRO A 121 7.68 -9.08 8.12
N PRO A 122 8.17 -10.34 8.20
CA PRO A 122 7.35 -11.53 7.98
C PRO A 122 6.11 -11.62 8.86
N TYR A 123 6.17 -11.12 10.08
CA TYR A 123 5.01 -11.12 10.99
C TYR A 123 3.83 -10.31 10.45
N SER A 124 4.07 -9.32 9.57
CA SER A 124 3.01 -8.51 8.98
C SER A 124 2.05 -9.31 8.09
N THR A 125 2.52 -10.43 7.57
CA THR A 125 1.74 -11.41 6.78
C THR A 125 1.44 -12.70 7.56
N GLY A 126 1.85 -12.80 8.83
CA GLY A 126 1.72 -14.01 9.64
C GLY A 126 2.75 -15.09 9.29
N GLU A 127 3.79 -14.76 8.52
CA GLU A 127 4.83 -15.71 8.15
C GLU A 127 5.94 -15.80 9.21
N VAL A 128 6.49 -17.00 9.39
CA VAL A 128 7.68 -17.24 10.22
C VAL A 128 8.88 -17.36 9.30
N LYS A 129 9.63 -16.28 9.17
CA LYS A 129 10.86 -16.22 8.35
C LYS A 129 11.98 -15.52 9.12
N ARG A 130 13.23 -15.79 8.72
CA ARG A 130 14.39 -15.06 9.23
C ARG A 130 14.32 -13.60 8.78
N LEU A 131 14.55 -12.67 9.69
CA LEU A 131 14.75 -11.26 9.38
C LEU A 131 16.09 -11.09 8.63
N GLY A 132 16.06 -10.33 7.54
CA GLY A 132 17.21 -10.07 6.69
C GLY A 132 17.19 -8.64 6.16
N SER A 133 18.07 -8.36 5.19
CA SER A 133 18.05 -7.08 4.47
C SER A 133 16.77 -6.94 3.66
N PRO A 134 16.32 -5.68 3.42
CA PRO A 134 15.14 -5.42 2.58
C PRO A 134 15.25 -6.08 1.20
N GLY A 135 14.22 -6.78 0.80
CA GLY A 135 14.13 -7.39 -0.52
C GLY A 135 13.77 -6.37 -1.61
N ARG A 136 13.82 -6.79 -2.88
CA ARG A 136 13.47 -5.92 -4.02
C ARG A 136 12.07 -5.32 -3.93
N ARG A 137 11.10 -6.06 -3.37
CA ARG A 137 9.73 -5.60 -3.16
C ARG A 137 9.69 -4.44 -2.17
N GLU A 138 10.41 -4.54 -1.07
CA GLU A 138 10.47 -3.50 -0.04
C GLU A 138 11.16 -2.24 -0.59
N ILE A 139 12.27 -2.41 -1.31
CA ILE A 139 12.95 -1.29 -1.98
C ILE A 139 12.03 -0.60 -2.98
N GLY A 140 11.29 -1.36 -3.81
CA GLY A 140 10.34 -0.82 -4.78
C GLY A 140 9.16 -0.09 -4.14
N HIS A 141 8.63 -0.60 -3.02
CA HIS A 141 7.56 0.06 -2.27
C HIS A 141 8.05 1.35 -1.61
N GLY A 142 9.25 1.35 -1.04
CA GLY A 142 9.89 2.56 -0.50
C GLY A 142 10.10 3.61 -1.56
N ALA A 143 10.65 3.23 -2.73
CA ALA A 143 10.86 4.13 -3.86
C ALA A 143 9.55 4.73 -4.41
N LEU A 144 8.45 3.94 -4.44
CA LEU A 144 7.15 4.45 -4.83
C LEU A 144 6.63 5.49 -3.84
N ALA A 145 6.75 5.23 -2.54
CA ALA A 145 6.30 6.15 -1.50
C ALA A 145 7.16 7.44 -1.49
N GLU A 146 8.46 7.31 -1.65
CA GLU A 146 9.37 8.45 -1.78
C GLU A 146 8.99 9.33 -2.97
N ARG A 147 8.81 8.73 -4.14
CA ARG A 147 8.43 9.44 -5.37
C ARG A 147 7.07 10.12 -5.25
N ALA A 148 6.12 9.48 -4.54
CA ALA A 148 4.80 10.03 -4.34
C ALA A 148 4.79 11.32 -3.50
N LEU A 149 5.71 11.44 -2.54
CA LEU A 149 5.80 12.58 -1.62
C LEU A 149 6.79 13.65 -2.07
N LEU A 150 7.80 13.28 -2.88
CA LEU A 150 8.85 14.21 -3.33
C LEU A 150 8.31 15.54 -3.88
N PRO A 151 7.24 15.60 -4.70
CA PRO A 151 6.71 16.87 -5.22
C PRO A 151 6.15 17.82 -4.16
N VAL A 152 5.78 17.28 -2.99
CA VAL A 152 5.18 18.06 -1.90
C VAL A 152 6.16 18.38 -0.77
N ILE A 153 7.35 17.80 -0.77
CA ILE A 153 8.41 18.15 0.18
C ILE A 153 8.83 19.60 -0.07
N PRO A 154 8.95 20.44 0.99
CA PRO A 154 9.45 21.80 0.88
C PRO A 154 10.89 21.82 0.37
N ASP A 155 11.29 22.89 -0.30
CA ASP A 155 12.67 23.05 -0.72
C ASP A 155 13.61 23.36 0.47
N GLU A 156 14.93 23.32 0.22
CA GLU A 156 15.93 23.50 1.27
C GLU A 156 15.93 24.92 1.87
N ASN A 157 15.57 25.92 1.08
CA ASN A 157 15.53 27.31 1.59
C ASN A 157 14.31 27.54 2.50
N GLU A 158 13.22 26.83 2.24
CA GLU A 158 11.99 26.89 3.03
C GLU A 158 12.09 26.02 4.30
N PHE A 159 12.74 24.85 4.19
CA PHE A 159 12.88 23.90 5.29
C PHE A 159 14.26 23.23 5.27
N PRO A 160 15.28 23.80 5.95
CA PRO A 160 16.69 23.42 5.83
C PRO A 160 17.06 22.16 6.65
N TYR A 161 16.28 21.12 6.54
CA TYR A 161 16.51 19.83 7.25
C TYR A 161 16.57 18.67 6.28
N ALA A 162 17.42 17.70 6.56
CA ALA A 162 17.30 16.38 5.99
C ALA A 162 16.07 15.66 6.60
N ILE A 163 15.29 14.99 5.78
CA ILE A 163 14.05 14.32 6.18
C ILE A 163 14.19 12.82 5.91
N ARG A 164 14.08 12.00 6.95
CA ARG A 164 14.04 10.55 6.83
C ARG A 164 12.70 10.02 7.31
N LEU A 165 12.00 9.30 6.45
CA LEU A 165 10.81 8.54 6.78
C LEU A 165 11.15 7.04 6.86
N VAL A 166 10.60 6.36 7.84
CA VAL A 166 10.65 4.90 7.95
C VAL A 166 9.24 4.39 8.14
N SER A 167 8.76 3.63 7.18
CA SER A 167 7.44 2.98 7.23
C SER A 167 7.60 1.51 7.60
N GLU A 168 7.03 1.13 8.74
CA GLU A 168 6.99 -0.23 9.26
C GLU A 168 5.61 -0.84 9.03
N VAL A 169 5.53 -1.91 8.24
CA VAL A 169 4.26 -2.62 8.04
C VAL A 169 3.99 -3.50 9.25
N VAL A 170 2.93 -3.18 9.98
CA VAL A 170 2.51 -3.94 11.17
C VAL A 170 1.61 -5.10 10.79
N SER A 171 0.70 -4.88 9.85
CA SER A 171 -0.21 -5.90 9.32
C SER A 171 -0.50 -5.64 7.85
N SER A 172 -0.65 -6.71 7.06
CA SER A 172 -0.81 -6.62 5.61
C SER A 172 -1.96 -7.50 5.10
N ASN A 173 -2.92 -6.87 4.43
CA ASN A 173 -3.88 -7.52 3.55
C ASN A 173 -4.09 -6.67 2.28
N GLY A 174 -3.01 -6.54 1.50
CA GLY A 174 -2.99 -5.78 0.25
C GLY A 174 -2.72 -4.28 0.42
N SER A 175 -1.99 -3.73 -0.54
CA SER A 175 -1.72 -2.30 -0.72
C SER A 175 -1.03 -1.59 0.45
N THR A 176 -0.03 -2.22 1.04
CA THR A 176 0.80 -1.65 2.11
C THR A 176 1.60 -0.43 1.67
N SER A 177 2.04 -0.37 0.40
CA SER A 177 2.75 0.80 -0.14
C SER A 177 1.88 2.06 -0.14
N GLN A 178 0.59 1.93 -0.43
CA GLN A 178 -0.33 3.08 -0.39
C GLN A 178 -0.67 3.49 1.05
N ALA A 179 -0.76 2.53 1.96
CA ALA A 179 -0.87 2.82 3.40
C ALA A 179 0.39 3.53 3.93
N SER A 180 1.58 3.15 3.45
CA SER A 180 2.84 3.83 3.74
C SER A 180 2.83 5.29 3.30
N ILE A 181 2.34 5.60 2.09
CA ILE A 181 2.20 6.98 1.60
C ILE A 181 1.27 7.80 2.51
N CYS A 182 0.12 7.24 2.89
CA CYS A 182 -0.83 7.89 3.79
C CYS A 182 -0.22 8.14 5.18
N GLY A 183 0.40 7.11 5.77
CA GLY A 183 1.09 7.23 7.07
C GLY A 183 2.24 8.22 7.03
N SER A 184 2.97 8.28 5.92
CA SER A 184 4.08 9.22 5.73
C SER A 184 3.62 10.67 5.62
N THR A 185 2.52 10.93 4.91
CA THR A 185 1.89 12.25 4.90
C THR A 185 1.54 12.72 6.32
N LEU A 186 0.89 11.85 7.09
CA LEU A 186 0.49 12.16 8.46
C LEU A 186 1.71 12.38 9.39
N ALA A 187 2.75 11.54 9.27
CA ALA A 187 3.97 11.68 10.05
C ALA A 187 4.76 12.96 9.72
N LEU A 188 4.77 13.38 8.45
CA LEU A 188 5.37 14.67 8.04
C LEU A 188 4.61 15.85 8.64
N MET A 189 3.27 15.80 8.61
CA MET A 189 2.43 16.85 9.19
C MET A 189 2.58 16.91 10.71
N ASP A 190 2.69 15.76 11.38
CA ASP A 190 2.95 15.65 12.81
C ASP A 190 4.35 16.18 13.18
N ALA A 191 5.34 15.97 12.33
CA ALA A 191 6.70 16.50 12.49
C ALA A 191 6.80 18.01 12.21
N GLY A 192 5.73 18.68 11.82
CA GLY A 192 5.73 20.10 11.47
C GLY A 192 6.43 20.43 10.15
N VAL A 193 6.66 19.44 9.28
CA VAL A 193 7.22 19.67 7.94
C VAL A 193 6.17 20.38 7.10
N PRO A 194 6.44 21.60 6.55
CA PRO A 194 5.47 22.37 5.80
C PRO A 194 5.29 21.81 4.37
N ILE A 195 4.73 20.60 4.27
CA ILE A 195 4.46 20.00 2.96
C ILE A 195 3.48 20.86 2.16
N LYS A 196 3.72 20.98 0.85
CA LYS A 196 2.90 21.81 -0.06
C LYS A 196 1.45 21.39 -0.13
N ALA A 197 1.18 20.09 0.02
CA ALA A 197 -0.17 19.52 0.09
C ALA A 197 -0.10 18.09 0.64
N PRO A 198 -1.15 17.61 1.34
CA PRO A 198 -1.22 16.22 1.77
C PRO A 198 -1.42 15.28 0.57
N VAL A 199 -0.82 14.08 0.67
CA VAL A 199 -0.85 13.03 -0.36
C VAL A 199 -1.55 11.81 0.21
N ALA A 200 -2.51 11.27 -0.52
CA ALA A 200 -3.11 9.97 -0.24
C ALA A 200 -2.83 8.98 -1.38
N GLY A 201 -2.83 7.70 -1.06
CA GLY A 201 -2.63 6.62 -2.02
C GLY A 201 -3.78 5.63 -2.04
N CYS A 202 -4.16 5.17 -3.23
CA CYS A 202 -5.20 4.16 -3.45
C CYS A 202 -4.68 3.07 -4.40
N ALA A 203 -5.01 1.81 -4.12
CA ALA A 203 -4.76 0.70 -5.04
C ALA A 203 -6.04 0.26 -5.71
N MET A 204 -5.97 0.16 -7.02
CA MET A 204 -7.04 -0.23 -7.91
C MET A 204 -6.78 -1.61 -8.49
N GLY A 205 -7.84 -2.35 -8.77
CA GLY A 205 -7.77 -3.62 -9.48
C GLY A 205 -8.69 -3.65 -10.69
N LEU A 206 -8.37 -4.53 -11.62
CA LEU A 206 -9.21 -4.83 -12.78
C LEU A 206 -9.42 -6.33 -12.86
N ILE A 207 -10.67 -6.72 -13.11
CA ILE A 207 -11.05 -8.07 -13.49
C ILE A 207 -11.85 -7.97 -14.79
N LYS A 208 -11.41 -8.70 -15.81
CA LYS A 208 -12.03 -8.74 -17.13
C LYS A 208 -12.47 -10.16 -17.44
N ASP A 209 -13.69 -10.34 -17.88
CA ASP A 209 -14.16 -11.60 -18.45
C ASP A 209 -13.95 -11.57 -19.97
N ASP A 210 -13.03 -12.38 -20.46
CA ASP A 210 -12.72 -12.45 -21.87
C ASP A 210 -13.85 -13.08 -22.72
N SER A 211 -14.76 -13.86 -22.10
CA SER A 211 -15.88 -14.51 -22.79
C SER A 211 -17.04 -13.55 -23.04
N THR A 212 -17.34 -12.66 -22.09
CA THR A 212 -18.43 -11.71 -22.16
C THR A 212 -17.97 -10.28 -22.48
N GLY A 213 -16.68 -9.98 -22.30
CA GLY A 213 -16.13 -8.63 -22.38
C GLY A 213 -16.46 -7.75 -21.17
N ASN A 214 -17.14 -8.29 -20.15
CA ASN A 214 -17.50 -7.54 -18.95
C ASN A 214 -16.24 -7.22 -18.12
N ILE A 215 -16.28 -6.04 -17.47
CA ILE A 215 -15.15 -5.50 -16.73
C ILE A 215 -15.62 -4.99 -15.36
N ALA A 216 -14.91 -5.38 -14.31
CA ALA A 216 -15.03 -4.82 -12.98
C ALA A 216 -13.76 -4.05 -12.60
N ILE A 217 -13.91 -2.77 -12.24
CA ILE A 217 -12.84 -1.94 -11.70
C ILE A 217 -13.07 -1.84 -10.19
N LEU A 218 -12.06 -2.20 -9.40
CA LEU A 218 -12.14 -2.29 -7.95
C LEU A 218 -11.30 -1.20 -7.30
N THR A 219 -11.89 -0.50 -6.33
CA THR A 219 -11.18 0.47 -5.48
C THR A 219 -10.72 -0.20 -4.19
N ASP A 220 -9.52 0.10 -3.75
CA ASP A 220 -8.93 -0.45 -2.51
C ASP A 220 -8.92 -1.98 -2.49
N ILE A 221 -8.14 -2.58 -3.38
CA ILE A 221 -8.01 -4.03 -3.48
C ILE A 221 -7.29 -4.63 -2.26
N GLN A 222 -7.72 -5.83 -1.89
CA GLN A 222 -7.07 -6.67 -0.90
C GLN A 222 -6.22 -7.78 -1.57
N GLY A 223 -5.46 -8.54 -0.75
CA GLY A 223 -4.50 -9.50 -1.26
C GLY A 223 -5.07 -10.53 -2.25
N LEU A 224 -6.25 -11.10 -2.00
CA LEU A 224 -6.88 -12.06 -2.92
C LEU A 224 -7.21 -11.42 -4.28
N GLU A 225 -7.67 -10.18 -4.29
CA GLU A 225 -8.01 -9.46 -5.51
C GLU A 225 -6.77 -9.04 -6.30
N ASP A 226 -5.66 -8.74 -5.62
CA ASP A 226 -4.36 -8.51 -6.24
C ASP A 226 -3.84 -9.78 -6.94
N PHE A 227 -3.85 -10.93 -6.24
CA PHE A 227 -3.36 -12.20 -6.80
C PHE A 227 -4.19 -12.72 -7.96
N MET A 228 -5.52 -12.60 -7.90
CA MET A 228 -6.46 -13.20 -8.84
C MET A 228 -6.97 -12.23 -9.91
N GLY A 229 -6.63 -10.95 -9.79
CA GLY A 229 -6.97 -9.90 -10.75
C GLY A 229 -6.08 -9.89 -12.00
N ASP A 230 -6.50 -9.13 -13.00
CA ASP A 230 -5.84 -9.01 -14.31
C ASP A 230 -4.93 -7.78 -14.39
N MET A 231 -5.13 -6.80 -13.53
CA MET A 231 -4.30 -5.62 -13.36
C MET A 231 -4.42 -5.12 -11.93
N ASP A 232 -3.32 -4.70 -11.35
CA ASP A 232 -3.31 -3.79 -10.23
C ASP A 232 -2.60 -2.49 -10.61
N PHE A 233 -3.16 -1.37 -10.20
CA PHE A 233 -2.45 -0.12 -10.32
C PHE A 233 -2.65 0.76 -9.09
N LYS A 234 -1.58 1.40 -8.71
CA LYS A 234 -1.47 2.20 -7.50
C LYS A 234 -1.31 3.65 -7.90
N VAL A 235 -2.18 4.48 -7.35
CA VAL A 235 -2.20 5.91 -7.65
C VAL A 235 -2.07 6.68 -6.35
N ALA A 236 -1.08 7.55 -6.28
CA ALA A 236 -0.91 8.50 -5.20
C ALA A 236 -1.00 9.93 -5.70
N GLY A 237 -1.44 10.85 -4.86
CA GLY A 237 -1.49 12.26 -5.22
C GLY A 237 -2.22 13.12 -4.20
N THR A 238 -2.20 14.41 -4.49
CA THR A 238 -2.87 15.48 -3.73
C THR A 238 -4.31 15.66 -4.19
N GLN A 239 -5.01 16.61 -3.62
CA GLN A 239 -6.32 17.05 -4.14
C GLN A 239 -6.23 17.53 -5.60
N SER A 240 -5.12 18.18 -5.97
CA SER A 240 -4.94 18.80 -7.29
C SER A 240 -4.52 17.83 -8.40
N GLY A 241 -3.82 16.74 -8.06
CA GLY A 241 -3.31 15.83 -9.10
C GLY A 241 -2.57 14.62 -8.58
N ILE A 242 -2.12 13.78 -9.51
CA ILE A 242 -1.36 12.56 -9.28
C ILE A 242 0.11 12.92 -9.10
N THR A 243 0.76 12.38 -8.07
CA THR A 243 2.20 12.53 -7.81
C THR A 243 3.00 11.27 -8.15
N ALA A 244 2.37 10.09 -8.06
CA ALA A 244 2.99 8.84 -8.47
C ALA A 244 1.94 7.82 -8.93
N ILE A 245 2.36 6.98 -9.86
CA ILE A 245 1.58 5.85 -10.38
C ILE A 245 2.50 4.65 -10.57
N GLN A 246 2.00 3.47 -10.23
CA GLN A 246 2.61 2.18 -10.55
C GLN A 246 1.53 1.26 -11.10
N MET A 247 1.79 0.60 -12.21
CA MET A 247 0.86 -0.32 -12.85
C MET A 247 1.53 -1.67 -13.10
N ASP A 248 0.82 -2.75 -12.74
CA ASP A 248 1.16 -4.12 -13.09
C ASP A 248 0.00 -4.72 -13.89
N ILE A 249 0.27 -5.13 -15.13
CA ILE A 249 -0.71 -5.68 -16.06
C ILE A 249 -0.37 -7.14 -16.32
N LYS A 250 -1.31 -8.05 -16.01
CA LYS A 250 -1.17 -9.50 -16.16
C LYS A 250 -1.84 -10.03 -17.44
N ILE A 251 -2.47 -9.16 -18.22
CA ILE A 251 -3.13 -9.44 -19.50
C ILE A 251 -2.49 -8.70 -20.66
N LYS A 252 -2.87 -9.02 -21.91
CA LYS A 252 -2.25 -8.47 -23.13
C LYS A 252 -2.55 -6.98 -23.40
N GLY A 253 -2.94 -6.24 -22.37
CA GLY A 253 -3.20 -4.80 -22.44
C GLY A 253 -4.62 -4.44 -22.07
N ILE A 254 -4.80 -3.14 -21.87
CA ILE A 254 -6.09 -2.49 -21.56
C ILE A 254 -6.33 -1.36 -22.54
N ASP A 255 -7.57 -1.12 -22.87
CA ASP A 255 -7.91 -0.01 -23.77
C ASP A 255 -7.95 1.34 -23.02
N LYS A 256 -7.95 2.42 -23.78
CA LYS A 256 -7.95 3.79 -23.27
C LYS A 256 -9.20 4.08 -22.44
N GLN A 257 -10.35 3.49 -22.78
CA GLN A 257 -11.62 3.76 -22.06
C GLN A 257 -11.60 3.13 -20.68
N ILE A 258 -11.08 1.91 -20.57
CA ILE A 258 -10.90 1.21 -19.28
C ILE A 258 -9.96 2.02 -18.39
N LEU A 259 -8.81 2.43 -18.93
CA LEU A 259 -7.82 3.21 -18.18
C LEU A 259 -8.40 4.55 -17.69
N THR A 260 -9.15 5.25 -18.55
CA THR A 260 -9.79 6.51 -18.19
C THR A 260 -10.78 6.33 -17.04
N ARG A 261 -11.63 5.28 -17.11
CA ARG A 261 -12.59 4.95 -16.03
C ARG A 261 -11.86 4.57 -14.72
N ALA A 262 -10.80 3.78 -14.84
CA ALA A 262 -10.02 3.36 -13.68
C ALA A 262 -9.32 4.55 -13.00
N LEU A 263 -8.77 5.50 -13.76
CA LEU A 263 -8.15 6.72 -13.22
C LEU A 263 -9.17 7.63 -12.53
N GLU A 264 -10.37 7.80 -13.10
CA GLU A 264 -11.42 8.60 -12.46
C GLU A 264 -11.92 7.93 -11.17
N GLN A 265 -12.12 6.62 -11.17
CA GLN A 265 -12.49 5.89 -9.96
C GLN A 265 -11.37 5.94 -8.90
N ALA A 266 -10.10 5.88 -9.32
CA ALA A 266 -8.94 6.07 -8.44
C ALA A 266 -8.90 7.47 -7.83
N ARG A 267 -9.26 8.50 -8.60
CA ARG A 267 -9.38 9.87 -8.11
C ARG A 267 -10.39 9.97 -6.98
N GLN A 268 -11.58 9.42 -7.17
CA GLN A 268 -12.63 9.41 -6.14
C GLN A 268 -12.18 8.66 -4.89
N GLY A 269 -11.58 7.47 -5.04
CA GLY A 269 -11.03 6.70 -3.93
C GLY A 269 -9.94 7.43 -3.17
N ARG A 270 -9.02 8.06 -3.88
CA ARG A 270 -7.91 8.83 -3.30
C ARG A 270 -8.41 10.05 -2.52
N LEU A 271 -9.36 10.79 -3.06
CA LEU A 271 -9.94 11.96 -2.38
C LEU A 271 -10.70 11.54 -1.12
N PHE A 272 -11.46 10.45 -1.16
CA PHE A 272 -12.11 9.90 0.03
C PHE A 272 -11.11 9.52 1.12
N ILE A 273 -9.99 8.87 0.75
CA ILE A 273 -8.93 8.51 1.71
C ILE A 273 -8.31 9.79 2.31
N LEU A 274 -8.05 10.78 1.46
CA LEU A 274 -7.49 12.07 1.88
C LEU A 274 -8.38 12.77 2.91
N ASP A 275 -9.69 12.82 2.64
CA ASP A 275 -10.66 13.42 3.57
C ASP A 275 -10.62 12.73 4.95
N ARG A 276 -10.55 11.39 4.97
CA ARG A 276 -10.41 10.63 6.22
C ARG A 276 -9.10 10.89 6.97
N MET A 277 -8.01 11.06 6.25
CA MET A 277 -6.73 11.43 6.84
C MET A 277 -6.79 12.82 7.49
N MET A 278 -7.48 13.75 6.84
CA MET A 278 -7.63 15.13 7.32
C MET A 278 -8.53 15.23 8.57
N GLU A 279 -9.33 14.22 8.88
CA GLU A 279 -10.05 14.13 10.15
C GLU A 279 -9.09 13.95 11.36
N THR A 280 -7.91 13.36 11.12
CA THR A 280 -6.91 13.13 12.17
C THR A 280 -6.02 14.34 12.41
N ILE A 281 -5.57 15.00 11.31
CA ILE A 281 -4.73 16.20 11.38
C ILE A 281 -5.07 17.12 10.20
N HIS A 282 -5.57 18.32 10.48
CA HIS A 282 -6.06 19.24 9.45
C HIS A 282 -4.94 20.11 8.84
N THR A 283 -3.92 20.43 9.65
CA THR A 283 -2.78 21.28 9.26
C THR A 283 -1.50 20.71 9.84
N CYS A 284 -0.37 21.02 9.20
CA CYS A 284 0.92 20.67 9.78
C CYS A 284 1.04 21.32 11.18
N LEU A 285 1.52 20.55 12.15
CA LEU A 285 1.78 21.10 13.49
C LEU A 285 2.85 22.19 13.37
N LEU A 286 2.66 23.26 14.11
CA LEU A 286 3.75 24.23 14.28
C LEU A 286 4.79 23.59 15.18
N TYR A 287 6.05 23.63 14.76
CA TYR A 287 7.17 23.14 15.54
C TYR A 287 7.31 24.03 16.80
N THR A 288 6.73 23.61 17.91
CA THR A 288 6.69 24.36 19.16
C THR A 288 7.47 23.71 20.30
N SER A 289 7.96 22.50 20.12
CA SER A 289 8.75 21.77 21.12
C SER A 289 10.17 21.50 20.57
N PRO A 290 11.22 21.81 21.34
CA PRO A 290 12.55 21.40 20.98
C PRO A 290 12.59 19.86 20.91
N SER A 291 13.14 19.33 19.84
CA SER A 291 13.40 17.91 19.73
C SER A 291 14.30 17.46 20.90
N PRO A 292 14.10 16.25 21.46
CA PRO A 292 15.06 15.70 22.40
C PRO A 292 16.50 15.59 21.90
N ARG A 293 16.71 15.84 20.60
CA ARG A 293 18.05 15.92 19.97
C ARG A 293 18.63 17.32 19.94
N ASP A 294 17.81 18.34 20.15
CA ASP A 294 18.22 19.75 20.10
C ASP A 294 18.57 20.30 21.50
N SER A 295 18.57 19.43 22.52
CA SER A 295 18.92 19.71 23.93
C SER A 295 20.20 19.00 24.34
#